data_cd28dc7a184ce88a3720df32ea678b74
#
_entry.id   cd28dc7a184ce88a3720df32ea678b74
#
_cell.length_a   1.000
_cell.length_b   1.000
_cell.length_c   1.000
_cell.angle_alpha   90.00
_cell.angle_beta   90.00
_cell.angle_gamma   90.00
#
_symmetry.space_group_name_H-M   'P 1'
#
loop_
_entity.id
_entity.type
_entity.pdbx_description
1 polymer ?
#
loop_
_entity_poly.entity_id
_entity_poly.type
_entity_poly.pdbx_seq_one_letter_code
_entity_poly.pdbx_strand_id
1 'polypeptide(L)'
;MTEPTAVALGRVPCPPAPRFRFDLGPDDLAALLPGEPAFRARQIWEGLYAQGRELDELTNVSKALRARLDDEPTLASALSCVHESADEGATTVKWLWQLHGGAQIETVLMHYDDRSTVCISSQAGCAMACGFCATGQGGFERHLSVGEIVEQVVRARRRAADDGRRLSNVVFMGMGEPMANYNAVWGAVERLHGDLGLSARHLTISTVGIVPGIRRLTAESLPVNLAVSLHAANDALRNELVPINRTYPLDLLAGACEDYVDSTGRRLSFEWALIADTNDRRQDAIELADFAGPLRAHVNLIPLNPTPGYPTIGTERAGVVAFRDELARRGINATIRQNRGTGIDAACGQLRATHQT
;
A
#
# COMPACT_ATOMS: atom_id res chain seq x y z
N MET A 1 46.85 -16.98 3.58
CA MET A 1 45.48 -16.74 3.06
C MET A 1 45.09 -15.39 3.59
N THR A 2 45.21 -14.37 2.77
CA THR A 2 44.91 -12.95 3.07
C THR A 2 43.44 -12.71 2.81
N GLU A 3 42.70 -12.25 3.84
CA GLU A 3 41.32 -11.81 3.72
C GLU A 3 41.20 -10.65 2.72
N PRO A 4 40.16 -10.61 1.87
CA PRO A 4 39.94 -9.48 0.98
C PRO A 4 39.42 -8.28 1.78
N THR A 5 40.16 -7.19 1.75
CA THR A 5 39.80 -5.88 2.30
C THR A 5 38.54 -5.37 1.61
N ALA A 6 37.45 -5.23 2.36
CA ALA A 6 36.23 -4.60 1.88
C ALA A 6 36.50 -3.14 1.54
N VAL A 7 36.44 -2.81 0.25
CA VAL A 7 36.45 -1.41 -0.23
C VAL A 7 35.14 -0.76 0.20
N ALA A 8 35.21 0.13 1.18
CA ALA A 8 34.10 0.99 1.56
C ALA A 8 33.80 1.95 0.39
N LEU A 9 32.80 1.63 -0.42
CA LEU A 9 32.22 2.56 -1.38
C LEU A 9 31.60 3.71 -0.58
N GLY A 10 32.30 4.86 -0.57
CA GLY A 10 31.79 6.08 0.01
C GLY A 10 30.43 6.42 -0.59
N ARG A 11 29.37 6.36 0.23
CA ARG A 11 28.06 6.86 -0.16
C ARG A 11 28.20 8.34 -0.48
N VAL A 12 28.14 8.71 -1.74
CA VAL A 12 27.89 10.09 -2.16
C VAL A 12 26.53 10.44 -1.54
N PRO A 13 26.42 11.51 -0.71
CA PRO A 13 25.13 11.93 -0.18
C PRO A 13 24.23 12.25 -1.36
N CYS A 14 23.19 11.45 -1.56
CA CYS A 14 22.13 11.79 -2.50
C CYS A 14 21.50 13.10 -2.00
N PRO A 15 21.37 14.15 -2.84
CA PRO A 15 20.67 15.34 -2.41
C PRO A 15 19.27 14.97 -1.91
N PRO A 16 18.75 15.64 -0.86
CA PRO A 16 17.43 15.38 -0.37
C PRO A 16 16.44 15.47 -1.53
N ALA A 17 15.53 14.49 -1.62
CA ALA A 17 14.48 14.51 -2.64
C ALA A 17 13.70 15.83 -2.54
N PRO A 18 13.29 16.43 -3.67
CA PRO A 18 12.49 17.64 -3.65
C PRO A 18 11.21 17.38 -2.84
N ARG A 19 10.78 18.38 -2.08
CA ARG A 19 9.51 18.33 -1.35
C ARG A 19 8.39 18.83 -2.26
N PHE A 20 7.23 18.22 -2.14
CA PHE A 20 6.01 18.55 -2.88
C PHE A 20 4.89 18.94 -1.92
N ARG A 21 3.76 19.43 -2.44
CA ARG A 21 2.67 20.03 -1.65
C ARG A 21 2.24 19.19 -0.43
N PHE A 22 2.15 17.87 -0.58
CA PHE A 22 1.73 16.99 0.49
C PHE A 22 2.87 16.49 1.40
N ASP A 23 4.13 16.88 1.12
CA ASP A 23 5.25 16.75 2.06
C ASP A 23 5.31 17.90 3.05
N LEU A 24 4.64 19.03 2.75
CA LEU A 24 4.62 20.20 3.63
C LEU A 24 3.72 19.95 4.84
N GLY A 25 4.11 20.51 5.99
CA GLY A 25 3.26 20.67 7.16
C GLY A 25 2.52 22.02 7.16
N PRO A 26 1.60 22.24 8.11
CA PRO A 26 0.94 23.52 8.28
C PRO A 26 1.91 24.69 8.47
N ASP A 27 2.99 24.48 9.23
CA ASP A 27 4.01 25.51 9.50
C ASP A 27 4.85 25.82 8.24
N ASP A 28 5.20 24.80 7.45
CA ASP A 28 5.87 24.99 6.16
C ASP A 28 5.00 25.86 5.22
N LEU A 29 3.70 25.54 5.13
CA LEU A 29 2.77 26.31 4.33
C LEU A 29 2.64 27.75 4.85
N ALA A 30 2.58 27.96 6.16
CA ALA A 30 2.55 29.29 6.75
C ALA A 30 3.80 30.10 6.41
N ALA A 31 4.97 29.47 6.38
CA ALA A 31 6.23 30.10 6.00
C ALA A 31 6.26 30.60 4.53
N LEU A 32 5.48 29.98 3.64
CA LEU A 32 5.32 30.41 2.24
C LEU A 32 4.39 31.61 2.08
N LEU A 33 3.77 32.10 3.16
CA LEU A 33 2.73 33.12 3.15
C LEU A 33 3.15 34.38 3.94
N PRO A 34 4.37 34.95 3.73
CA PRO A 34 4.80 36.14 4.45
C PRO A 34 3.85 37.31 4.16
N GLY A 35 3.41 38.01 5.22
CA GLY A 35 2.49 39.14 5.13
C GLY A 35 1.02 38.79 4.97
N GLU A 36 0.67 37.52 4.81
CA GLU A 36 -0.72 37.08 4.80
C GLU A 36 -1.25 36.84 6.23
N PRO A 37 -2.55 37.06 6.49
CA PRO A 37 -3.14 36.74 7.79
C PRO A 37 -3.01 35.23 8.11
N ALA A 38 -2.81 34.87 9.38
CA ALA A 38 -2.60 33.48 9.82
C ALA A 38 -3.70 32.49 9.38
N PHE A 39 -4.96 32.97 9.26
CA PHE A 39 -6.05 32.12 8.80
C PHE A 39 -5.90 31.68 7.32
N ARG A 40 -5.05 32.37 6.54
CA ARG A 40 -4.86 32.08 5.13
C ARG A 40 -4.17 30.73 4.90
N ALA A 41 -3.17 30.42 5.71
CA ALA A 41 -2.51 29.11 5.69
C ALA A 41 -3.52 27.99 5.95
N ARG A 42 -4.39 28.16 6.96
CA ARG A 42 -5.45 27.18 7.25
C ARG A 42 -6.46 27.05 6.10
N GLN A 43 -6.87 28.14 5.45
CA GLN A 43 -7.78 28.06 4.30
C GLN A 43 -7.19 27.25 3.15
N ILE A 44 -5.90 27.48 2.85
CA ILE A 44 -5.21 26.73 1.78
C ILE A 44 -5.06 25.27 2.19
N TRP A 45 -4.65 25.01 3.43
CA TRP A 45 -4.54 23.67 3.98
C TRP A 45 -5.85 22.88 3.89
N GLU A 46 -6.95 23.45 4.38
CA GLU A 46 -8.27 22.84 4.31
C GLU A 46 -8.71 22.58 2.85
N GLY A 47 -8.40 23.50 1.94
CA GLY A 47 -8.68 23.33 0.52
C GLY A 47 -7.94 22.15 -0.10
N LEU A 48 -6.64 22.05 0.14
CA LEU A 48 -5.79 20.98 -0.39
C LEU A 48 -6.14 19.62 0.24
N TYR A 49 -6.21 19.53 1.56
CA TYR A 49 -6.39 18.26 2.27
C TYR A 49 -7.85 17.85 2.44
N ALA A 50 -8.68 18.69 3.08
CA ALA A 50 -10.05 18.30 3.39
C ALA A 50 -10.96 18.27 2.15
N GLN A 51 -10.74 19.17 1.20
CA GLN A 51 -11.56 19.31 0.00
C GLN A 51 -10.94 18.68 -1.25
N GLY A 52 -9.64 18.36 -1.23
CA GLY A 52 -8.92 17.78 -2.37
C GLY A 52 -8.86 18.69 -3.60
N ARG A 53 -8.90 20.03 -3.38
CA ARG A 53 -8.88 21.02 -4.46
C ARG A 53 -7.47 21.26 -4.97
N GLU A 54 -7.36 21.64 -6.23
CA GLU A 54 -6.15 22.24 -6.78
C GLU A 54 -6.03 23.70 -6.34
N LEU A 55 -4.82 24.27 -6.43
CA LEU A 55 -4.56 25.66 -6.00
C LEU A 55 -5.43 26.68 -6.72
N ASP A 56 -5.66 26.51 -8.01
CA ASP A 56 -6.49 27.40 -8.85
C ASP A 56 -7.99 27.32 -8.51
N GLU A 57 -8.43 26.23 -7.89
CA GLU A 57 -9.82 26.01 -7.45
C GLU A 57 -10.12 26.65 -6.07
N LEU A 58 -9.12 27.20 -5.38
CA LEU A 58 -9.29 27.85 -4.07
C LEU A 58 -9.92 29.25 -4.24
N THR A 59 -11.19 29.32 -4.60
CA THR A 59 -11.91 30.58 -4.89
C THR A 59 -12.02 31.55 -3.71
N ASN A 60 -11.81 31.06 -2.48
CA ASN A 60 -11.73 31.86 -1.25
C ASN A 60 -10.35 32.51 -1.04
N VAL A 61 -9.39 32.26 -1.93
CA VAL A 61 -8.06 32.86 -1.98
C VAL A 61 -7.98 33.79 -3.19
N SER A 62 -7.36 34.98 -3.04
CA SER A 62 -7.25 35.96 -4.13
C SER A 62 -6.51 35.39 -5.33
N LYS A 63 -6.86 35.83 -6.55
CA LYS A 63 -6.22 35.39 -7.80
C LYS A 63 -4.69 35.63 -7.76
N ALA A 64 -4.26 36.79 -7.23
CA ALA A 64 -2.85 37.16 -7.15
C ALA A 64 -2.09 36.17 -6.20
N LEU A 65 -2.69 35.81 -5.07
CA LEU A 65 -2.08 34.84 -4.15
C LEU A 65 -2.04 33.44 -4.75
N ARG A 66 -3.11 33.00 -5.42
CA ARG A 66 -3.12 31.69 -6.12
C ARG A 66 -2.03 31.61 -7.18
N ALA A 67 -1.86 32.63 -8.01
CA ALA A 67 -0.81 32.67 -9.03
C ALA A 67 0.59 32.59 -8.38
N ARG A 68 0.82 33.33 -7.27
CA ARG A 68 2.09 33.25 -6.53
C ARG A 68 2.37 31.85 -5.97
N LEU A 69 1.34 31.16 -5.48
CA LEU A 69 1.46 29.81 -4.93
C LEU A 69 1.66 28.76 -6.03
N ASP A 70 1.08 28.97 -7.20
CA ASP A 70 1.24 28.09 -8.36
C ASP A 70 2.68 28.11 -8.93
N ASP A 71 3.36 29.26 -8.78
CA ASP A 71 4.78 29.43 -9.14
C ASP A 71 5.73 28.82 -8.08
N GLU A 72 5.23 28.39 -6.91
CA GLU A 72 6.06 27.86 -5.83
C GLU A 72 6.36 26.35 -6.06
N PRO A 73 7.61 25.96 -6.33
CA PRO A 73 7.94 24.58 -6.70
C PRO A 73 7.57 23.53 -5.65
N THR A 74 7.60 23.91 -4.36
CA THR A 74 7.24 23.00 -3.26
C THR A 74 5.74 22.76 -3.14
N LEU A 75 4.91 23.55 -3.84
CA LEU A 75 3.47 23.34 -3.94
C LEU A 75 3.04 22.61 -5.21
N ALA A 76 4.00 22.21 -6.04
CA ALA A 76 3.73 21.37 -7.20
C ALA A 76 3.19 19.99 -6.78
N SER A 77 2.47 19.35 -7.71
CA SER A 77 2.06 17.95 -7.58
C SER A 77 3.28 17.03 -7.68
N ALA A 78 3.34 16.02 -6.82
CA ALA A 78 4.35 14.96 -6.89
C ALA A 78 4.04 13.92 -7.98
N LEU A 79 2.76 13.83 -8.40
CA LEU A 79 2.24 12.81 -9.30
C LEU A 79 1.77 13.41 -10.62
N SER A 80 2.37 12.95 -11.73
CA SER A 80 1.89 13.24 -13.08
C SER A 80 1.18 12.02 -13.65
N CYS A 81 -0.10 12.16 -14.05
CA CYS A 81 -0.85 11.05 -14.63
C CYS A 81 -0.32 10.72 -16.02
N VAL A 82 0.24 9.51 -16.17
CA VAL A 82 0.69 8.97 -17.46
C VAL A 82 -0.45 8.25 -18.17
N HIS A 83 -1.21 7.47 -17.41
CA HIS A 83 -2.32 6.70 -17.95
C HIS A 83 -3.39 6.46 -16.88
N GLU A 84 -4.64 6.51 -17.30
CA GLU A 84 -5.80 6.07 -16.52
C GLU A 84 -6.50 4.97 -17.29
N SER A 85 -6.82 3.87 -16.61
CA SER A 85 -7.65 2.80 -17.14
C SER A 85 -8.77 2.46 -16.15
N ALA A 86 -9.92 2.10 -16.69
CA ALA A 86 -11.07 1.69 -15.91
C ALA A 86 -11.66 0.39 -16.46
N ASP A 87 -12.21 -0.44 -15.59
CA ASP A 87 -12.97 -1.62 -16.01
C ASP A 87 -14.35 -1.22 -16.59
N GLU A 88 -15.01 -2.19 -17.22
CA GLU A 88 -16.36 -2.00 -17.72
C GLU A 88 -17.32 -1.63 -16.57
N GLY A 89 -17.89 -0.42 -16.64
CA GLY A 89 -18.71 0.12 -15.56
C GLY A 89 -17.96 0.98 -14.53
N ALA A 90 -16.66 1.24 -14.72
CA ALA A 90 -15.81 2.08 -13.88
C ALA A 90 -15.87 1.74 -12.37
N THR A 91 -16.08 0.46 -12.06
CA THR A 91 -16.04 -0.01 -10.67
C THR A 91 -14.61 -0.13 -10.14
N THR A 92 -13.63 -0.22 -11.04
CA THR A 92 -12.21 -0.20 -10.73
C THR A 92 -11.52 0.76 -11.67
N VAL A 93 -10.77 1.71 -11.09
CA VAL A 93 -9.96 2.69 -11.83
C VAL A 93 -8.52 2.52 -11.42
N LYS A 94 -7.62 2.40 -12.37
CA LYS A 94 -6.18 2.33 -12.17
C LYS A 94 -5.48 3.50 -12.81
N TRP A 95 -4.58 4.14 -12.07
CA TRP A 95 -3.68 5.17 -12.58
C TRP A 95 -2.25 4.67 -12.60
N LEU A 96 -1.55 5.01 -13.66
CA LEU A 96 -0.10 5.00 -13.76
C LEU A 96 0.39 6.43 -13.55
N TRP A 97 1.15 6.64 -12.50
CA TRP A 97 1.75 7.93 -12.16
C TRP A 97 3.23 7.95 -12.47
N GLN A 98 3.71 9.03 -13.03
CA GLN A 98 5.13 9.35 -13.08
C GLN A 98 5.48 10.26 -11.91
N LEU A 99 6.53 9.90 -11.20
CA LEU A 99 7.10 10.64 -10.08
C LEU A 99 8.24 11.54 -10.58
N HIS A 100 8.62 12.51 -9.74
CA HIS A 100 9.85 13.25 -10.00
C HIS A 100 11.06 12.28 -10.10
N GLY A 101 11.93 12.50 -11.09
CA GLY A 101 13.05 11.60 -11.38
C GLY A 101 12.73 10.45 -12.33
N GLY A 102 11.47 10.32 -12.78
CA GLY A 102 11.07 9.37 -13.83
C GLY A 102 10.52 8.04 -13.34
N ALA A 103 10.68 7.71 -12.05
CA ALA A 103 10.10 6.52 -11.46
C ALA A 103 8.58 6.50 -11.62
N GLN A 104 8.00 5.31 -11.73
CA GLN A 104 6.55 5.15 -11.91
C GLN A 104 5.93 4.27 -10.83
N ILE A 105 4.69 4.59 -10.50
CA ILE A 105 3.87 3.80 -9.56
C ILE A 105 2.43 3.68 -10.05
N GLU A 106 1.72 2.72 -9.50
CA GLU A 106 0.29 2.55 -9.78
C GLU A 106 -0.55 2.72 -8.52
N THR A 107 -1.77 3.24 -8.71
CA THR A 107 -2.79 3.38 -7.66
C THR A 107 -4.10 2.82 -8.21
N VAL A 108 -4.85 2.10 -7.38
CA VAL A 108 -6.13 1.48 -7.79
C VAL A 108 -7.25 1.92 -6.86
N LEU A 109 -8.29 2.53 -7.43
CA LEU A 109 -9.55 2.85 -6.76
C LEU A 109 -10.57 1.76 -7.09
N MET A 110 -11.22 1.22 -6.08
CA MET A 110 -12.24 0.17 -6.20
C MET A 110 -13.53 0.61 -5.54
N HIS A 111 -14.61 0.61 -6.28
CA HIS A 111 -15.95 0.88 -5.80
C HIS A 111 -16.69 -0.42 -5.48
N TYR A 112 -17.22 -0.51 -4.27
CA TYR A 112 -18.12 -1.56 -3.81
C TYR A 112 -19.51 -0.94 -3.58
N ASP A 113 -20.49 -1.74 -3.31
CA ASP A 113 -21.87 -1.24 -3.10
C ASP A 113 -21.97 -0.33 -1.87
N ASP A 114 -21.20 -0.64 -0.83
CA ASP A 114 -21.22 0.01 0.49
C ASP A 114 -20.02 0.92 0.79
N ARG A 115 -18.97 0.85 -0.04
CA ARG A 115 -17.71 1.56 0.23
C ARG A 115 -16.86 1.78 -1.02
N SER A 116 -15.93 2.71 -0.95
CA SER A 116 -14.81 2.81 -1.90
C SER A 116 -13.49 2.62 -1.18
N THR A 117 -12.60 1.85 -1.78
CA THR A 117 -11.27 1.52 -1.25
C THR A 117 -10.21 1.95 -2.25
N VAL A 118 -9.17 2.64 -1.80
CA VAL A 118 -7.99 2.88 -2.61
C VAL A 118 -6.83 1.98 -2.17
N CYS A 119 -6.19 1.35 -3.15
CA CYS A 119 -4.95 0.61 -3.00
C CYS A 119 -3.79 1.50 -3.45
N ILE A 120 -2.89 1.80 -2.54
CA ILE A 120 -1.79 2.76 -2.75
C ILE A 120 -0.43 2.10 -2.66
N SER A 121 0.52 2.68 -3.38
CA SER A 121 1.92 2.27 -3.43
C SER A 121 2.73 2.99 -2.36
N SER A 122 3.76 2.31 -1.83
CA SER A 122 4.71 2.84 -0.84
C SER A 122 6.14 2.94 -1.35
N GLN A 123 6.43 2.31 -2.48
CA GLN A 123 7.73 2.33 -3.17
C GLN A 123 7.51 2.31 -4.68
N ALA A 124 8.47 2.81 -5.44
CA ALA A 124 8.62 2.48 -6.84
C ALA A 124 9.41 1.15 -6.91
N GLY A 125 8.75 0.11 -7.45
CA GLY A 125 9.26 -1.25 -7.38
C GLY A 125 9.21 -1.87 -5.97
N CYS A 126 9.84 -3.06 -5.79
CA CYS A 126 9.88 -3.76 -4.50
C CYS A 126 11.11 -4.67 -4.41
N ALA A 127 11.84 -4.60 -3.28
CA ALA A 127 13.02 -5.42 -3.04
C ALA A 127 12.73 -6.83 -2.49
N MET A 128 11.46 -7.17 -2.23
CA MET A 128 11.11 -8.44 -1.56
C MET A 128 11.22 -9.65 -2.47
N ALA A 129 11.29 -9.45 -3.78
CA ALA A 129 11.54 -10.49 -4.79
C ALA A 129 10.57 -11.68 -4.75
N CYS A 130 9.31 -11.46 -4.34
CA CYS A 130 8.27 -12.48 -4.43
C CYS A 130 8.00 -12.79 -5.91
N GLY A 131 8.28 -14.03 -6.35
CA GLY A 131 8.25 -14.40 -7.77
C GLY A 131 6.87 -14.28 -8.43
N PHE A 132 5.80 -14.49 -7.67
CA PHE A 132 4.41 -14.39 -8.13
C PHE A 132 3.88 -12.94 -8.22
N CYS A 133 4.66 -11.94 -7.81
CA CYS A 133 4.26 -10.53 -7.80
C CYS A 133 5.02 -9.75 -8.88
N ALA A 134 4.31 -9.13 -9.81
CA ALA A 134 4.91 -8.37 -10.90
C ALA A 134 5.81 -7.21 -10.40
N THR A 135 5.41 -6.53 -9.30
CA THR A 135 6.24 -5.50 -8.65
C THR A 135 7.55 -6.09 -8.11
N GLY A 136 7.49 -7.29 -7.49
CA GLY A 136 8.68 -7.97 -6.97
C GLY A 136 9.64 -8.43 -8.06
N GLN A 137 9.11 -8.81 -9.23
CA GLN A 137 9.90 -9.16 -10.43
C GLN A 137 10.65 -7.95 -11.00
N GLY A 138 10.04 -6.75 -10.91
CA GLY A 138 10.60 -5.50 -11.43
C GLY A 138 11.76 -4.94 -10.62
N GLY A 139 12.01 -5.46 -9.42
CA GLY A 139 13.04 -4.95 -8.51
C GLY A 139 12.63 -3.66 -7.79
N PHE A 140 13.57 -3.08 -7.05
CA PHE A 140 13.39 -1.87 -6.25
C PHE A 140 14.08 -0.67 -6.89
N GLU A 141 13.39 0.45 -6.99
CA GLU A 141 13.93 1.70 -7.49
C GLU A 141 14.16 2.70 -6.35
N ARG A 142 13.08 3.11 -5.65
CA ARG A 142 13.17 4.02 -4.51
C ARG A 142 11.96 3.97 -3.57
N HIS A 143 12.14 4.50 -2.38
CA HIS A 143 11.05 4.80 -1.46
C HIS A 143 10.23 5.99 -1.93
N LEU A 144 8.93 5.99 -1.61
CA LEU A 144 8.08 7.17 -1.76
C LEU A 144 8.19 8.07 -0.53
N SER A 145 8.01 9.39 -0.74
CA SER A 145 7.86 10.36 0.33
C SER A 145 6.46 10.29 0.96
N VAL A 146 6.28 10.97 2.08
CA VAL A 146 4.95 11.15 2.71
C VAL A 146 3.97 11.76 1.72
N GLY A 147 4.40 12.83 1.01
CA GLY A 147 3.58 13.56 0.06
C GLY A 147 3.16 12.70 -1.13
N GLU A 148 4.08 11.90 -1.69
CA GLU A 148 3.77 10.99 -2.79
C GLU A 148 2.77 9.89 -2.39
N ILE A 149 2.81 9.42 -1.14
CA ILE A 149 1.85 8.46 -0.61
C ILE A 149 0.48 9.11 -0.40
N VAL A 150 0.45 10.28 0.25
CA VAL A 150 -0.79 11.01 0.55
C VAL A 150 -1.51 11.47 -0.72
N GLU A 151 -0.77 11.95 -1.72
CA GLU A 151 -1.38 12.46 -2.95
C GLU A 151 -2.16 11.39 -3.71
N GLN A 152 -1.73 10.12 -3.70
CA GLN A 152 -2.50 9.02 -4.28
C GLN A 152 -3.91 8.96 -3.68
N VAL A 153 -4.02 9.14 -2.36
CA VAL A 153 -5.31 9.10 -1.65
C VAL A 153 -6.16 10.33 -1.96
N VAL A 154 -5.55 11.52 -2.04
CA VAL A 154 -6.26 12.76 -2.39
C VAL A 154 -6.84 12.66 -3.80
N ARG A 155 -6.06 12.18 -4.78
CA ARG A 155 -6.52 11.96 -6.16
C ARG A 155 -7.67 10.94 -6.23
N ALA A 156 -7.53 9.81 -5.55
CA ALA A 156 -8.58 8.79 -5.49
C ALA A 156 -9.85 9.29 -4.78
N ARG A 157 -9.70 10.10 -3.72
CA ARG A 157 -10.84 10.71 -2.99
C ARG A 157 -11.61 11.67 -3.89
N ARG A 158 -10.91 12.50 -4.67
CA ARG A 158 -11.51 13.42 -5.64
C ARG A 158 -12.30 12.63 -6.69
N ARG A 159 -11.67 11.63 -7.30
CA ARG A 159 -12.35 10.79 -8.29
C ARG A 159 -13.57 10.08 -7.71
N ALA A 160 -13.48 9.53 -6.51
CA ALA A 160 -14.64 8.91 -5.88
C ALA A 160 -15.78 9.91 -5.65
N ALA A 161 -15.47 11.18 -5.31
CA ALA A 161 -16.47 12.24 -5.16
C ALA A 161 -17.11 12.63 -6.51
N ASP A 162 -16.32 12.71 -7.58
CA ASP A 162 -16.81 12.96 -8.94
C ASP A 162 -17.74 11.84 -9.42
N ASP A 163 -17.48 10.58 -9.00
CA ASP A 163 -18.33 9.42 -9.23
C ASP A 163 -19.55 9.36 -8.27
N GLY A 164 -19.79 10.39 -7.45
CA GLY A 164 -20.88 10.45 -6.46
C GLY A 164 -20.69 9.49 -5.27
N ARG A 165 -19.47 9.06 -5.00
CA ARG A 165 -19.11 8.08 -3.97
C ARG A 165 -18.18 8.66 -2.92
N ARG A 166 -18.08 7.99 -1.77
CA ARG A 166 -17.18 8.38 -0.70
C ARG A 166 -16.03 7.38 -0.55
N LEU A 167 -14.80 7.87 -0.64
CA LEU A 167 -13.64 7.08 -0.25
C LEU A 167 -13.64 6.86 1.26
N SER A 168 -13.65 5.60 1.69
CA SER A 168 -13.71 5.24 3.11
C SER A 168 -12.49 4.42 3.58
N ASN A 169 -11.87 3.64 2.71
CA ASN A 169 -10.81 2.71 3.05
C ASN A 169 -9.54 2.96 2.24
N VAL A 170 -8.40 2.84 2.90
CA VAL A 170 -7.08 2.89 2.27
C VAL A 170 -6.30 1.62 2.62
N VAL A 171 -5.75 0.97 1.63
CA VAL A 171 -4.91 -0.22 1.83
C VAL A 171 -3.54 0.00 1.20
N PHE A 172 -2.48 -0.18 1.98
CA PHE A 172 -1.09 -0.11 1.53
C PHE A 172 -0.70 -1.49 0.96
N MET A 173 -1.33 -1.83 -0.19
CA MET A 173 -1.19 -3.12 -0.86
C MET A 173 -0.84 -2.96 -2.35
N GLY A 174 -0.42 -1.75 -2.75
CA GLY A 174 0.08 -1.46 -4.08
C GLY A 174 1.55 -1.87 -4.24
N MET A 175 2.31 -1.06 -4.98
CA MET A 175 3.72 -1.34 -5.21
C MET A 175 4.55 -1.05 -3.96
N GLY A 176 5.49 -1.97 -3.64
CA GLY A 176 6.43 -1.84 -2.54
C GLY A 176 6.05 -2.59 -1.26
N GLU A 177 7.00 -2.61 -0.33
CA GLU A 177 6.83 -3.14 1.03
C GLU A 177 6.74 -1.99 2.03
N PRO A 178 5.57 -1.74 2.62
CA PRO A 178 5.36 -0.60 3.52
C PRO A 178 6.29 -0.57 4.73
N MET A 179 6.60 -1.74 5.31
CA MET A 179 7.48 -1.79 6.48
C MET A 179 8.94 -1.49 6.15
N ALA A 180 9.35 -1.60 4.88
CA ALA A 180 10.68 -1.17 4.42
C ALA A 180 10.76 0.36 4.24
N ASN A 181 9.62 1.04 4.08
CA ASN A 181 9.48 2.50 4.03
C ASN A 181 8.72 3.06 5.23
N TYR A 182 8.93 2.48 6.40
CA TYR A 182 8.09 2.67 7.59
C TYR A 182 7.84 4.15 7.94
N ASN A 183 8.88 4.99 7.97
CA ASN A 183 8.76 6.37 8.41
C ASN A 183 7.82 7.18 7.50
N ALA A 184 7.94 7.02 6.17
CA ALA A 184 7.07 7.72 5.23
C ALA A 184 5.64 7.16 5.26
N VAL A 185 5.50 5.84 5.38
CA VAL A 185 4.19 5.17 5.52
C VAL A 185 3.48 5.62 6.79
N TRP A 186 4.18 5.67 7.93
CA TRP A 186 3.57 6.13 9.18
C TRP A 186 3.21 7.61 9.14
N GLY A 187 4.10 8.47 8.64
CA GLY A 187 3.80 9.88 8.43
C GLY A 187 2.60 10.10 7.49
N ALA A 188 2.43 9.25 6.46
CA ALA A 188 1.23 9.28 5.63
C ALA A 188 -0.02 8.85 6.40
N VAL A 189 0.05 7.80 7.25
CA VAL A 189 -1.06 7.38 8.13
C VAL A 189 -1.53 8.52 9.03
N GLU A 190 -0.59 9.23 9.66
CA GLU A 190 -0.89 10.38 10.52
C GLU A 190 -1.61 11.50 9.74
N ARG A 191 -1.13 11.82 8.53
CA ARG A 191 -1.77 12.79 7.64
C ARG A 191 -3.16 12.35 7.16
N LEU A 192 -3.30 11.10 6.74
CA LEU A 192 -4.58 10.54 6.30
C LEU A 192 -5.61 10.55 7.43
N HIS A 193 -5.18 10.29 8.65
CA HIS A 193 -6.05 10.34 9.81
C HIS A 193 -6.34 11.79 10.26
N GLY A 194 -5.31 12.59 10.49
CA GLY A 194 -5.42 13.95 11.04
C GLY A 194 -5.97 14.94 10.02
N ASP A 195 -5.32 15.07 8.85
CA ASP A 195 -5.62 16.13 7.88
C ASP A 195 -6.76 15.77 6.93
N LEU A 196 -6.82 14.49 6.46
CA LEU A 196 -7.91 14.04 5.60
C LEU A 196 -9.15 13.54 6.37
N GLY A 197 -9.06 13.36 7.68
CA GLY A 197 -10.17 12.91 8.53
C GLY A 197 -10.58 11.46 8.29
N LEU A 198 -9.70 10.62 7.74
CA LEU A 198 -9.95 9.19 7.57
C LEU A 198 -9.81 8.46 8.91
N SER A 199 -10.76 7.59 9.23
CA SER A 199 -10.62 6.77 10.44
C SER A 199 -9.43 5.83 10.32
N ALA A 200 -8.52 5.83 11.31
CA ALA A 200 -7.38 4.91 11.34
C ALA A 200 -7.81 3.43 11.26
N ARG A 201 -9.02 3.10 11.72
CA ARG A 201 -9.61 1.75 11.61
C ARG A 201 -9.92 1.32 10.17
N HIS A 202 -9.94 2.27 9.24
CA HIS A 202 -10.14 2.02 7.82
C HIS A 202 -8.83 2.07 7.01
N LEU A 203 -7.69 2.25 7.70
CA LEU A 203 -6.37 2.15 7.12
C LEU A 203 -5.80 0.75 7.40
N THR A 204 -5.32 0.08 6.36
CA THR A 204 -4.70 -1.25 6.49
C THR A 204 -3.28 -1.19 5.92
N ILE A 205 -2.31 -1.52 6.75
CA ILE A 205 -0.91 -1.69 6.31
C ILE A 205 -0.68 -3.17 6.07
N SER A 206 -0.24 -3.51 4.86
CA SER A 206 0.18 -4.87 4.50
C SER A 206 1.69 -5.00 4.61
N THR A 207 2.17 -6.20 4.93
CA THR A 207 3.60 -6.52 4.92
C THR A 207 3.82 -7.99 4.57
N VAL A 208 4.93 -8.29 3.94
CA VAL A 208 5.40 -9.68 3.75
C VAL A 208 6.01 -10.29 5.03
N GLY A 209 6.02 -9.52 6.14
CA GLY A 209 6.50 -10.01 7.43
C GLY A 209 7.86 -9.46 7.85
N ILE A 210 8.12 -8.18 7.61
CA ILE A 210 9.29 -7.49 8.19
C ILE A 210 9.05 -7.29 9.69
N VAL A 211 9.51 -8.24 10.51
CA VAL A 211 9.27 -8.33 11.96
C VAL A 211 9.59 -7.03 12.71
N PRO A 212 10.73 -6.34 12.49
CA PRO A 212 10.99 -5.06 13.14
C PRO A 212 9.93 -3.98 12.83
N GLY A 213 9.39 -3.97 11.61
CA GLY A 213 8.31 -3.06 11.21
C GLY A 213 7.00 -3.37 11.93
N ILE A 214 6.63 -4.65 12.08
CA ILE A 214 5.44 -5.08 12.83
C ILE A 214 5.56 -4.64 14.30
N ARG A 215 6.71 -4.88 14.94
CA ARG A 215 6.96 -4.46 16.33
C ARG A 215 6.89 -2.95 16.53
N ARG A 216 7.37 -2.16 15.55
CA ARG A 216 7.19 -0.71 15.58
C ARG A 216 5.71 -0.33 15.51
N LEU A 217 4.95 -0.95 14.59
CA LEU A 217 3.52 -0.72 14.44
C LEU A 217 2.74 -1.05 15.71
N THR A 218 3.15 -2.09 16.44
CA THR A 218 2.57 -2.47 17.73
C THR A 218 2.65 -1.36 18.79
N ALA A 219 3.70 -0.54 18.74
CA ALA A 219 3.92 0.58 19.67
C ALA A 219 3.17 1.87 19.27
N GLU A 220 2.58 1.92 18.09
CA GLU A 220 1.91 3.14 17.61
C GLU A 220 0.51 3.32 18.20
N SER A 221 0.11 4.58 18.40
CA SER A 221 -1.15 4.92 19.05
C SER A 221 -2.39 4.81 18.17
N LEU A 222 -2.24 4.96 16.85
CA LEU A 222 -3.36 4.92 15.92
C LEU A 222 -3.78 3.48 15.62
N PRO A 223 -5.09 3.17 15.72
CA PRO A 223 -5.59 1.81 15.58
C PRO A 223 -5.74 1.38 14.10
N VAL A 224 -4.64 1.33 13.36
CA VAL A 224 -4.61 0.80 11.99
C VAL A 224 -4.75 -0.73 11.98
N ASN A 225 -5.13 -1.33 10.86
CA ASN A 225 -5.18 -2.77 10.69
C ASN A 225 -3.86 -3.29 10.11
N LEU A 226 -3.46 -4.49 10.54
CA LEU A 226 -2.32 -5.21 10.00
C LEU A 226 -2.79 -6.35 9.10
N ALA A 227 -2.27 -6.41 7.88
CA ALA A 227 -2.39 -7.56 6.99
C ALA A 227 -1.00 -8.14 6.74
N VAL A 228 -0.86 -9.46 6.84
CA VAL A 228 0.41 -10.15 6.56
C VAL A 228 0.24 -11.02 5.33
N SER A 229 1.03 -10.76 4.31
CA SER A 229 1.16 -11.59 3.10
C SER A 229 1.93 -12.86 3.46
N LEU A 230 1.18 -13.91 3.83
CA LEU A 230 1.74 -15.14 4.40
C LEU A 230 2.13 -16.15 3.31
N HIS A 231 1.19 -16.54 2.47
CA HIS A 231 1.27 -17.38 1.27
C HIS A 231 1.81 -18.81 1.46
N ALA A 232 2.44 -19.12 2.59
CA ALA A 232 2.77 -20.47 3.05
C ALA A 232 2.87 -20.51 4.57
N ALA A 233 2.47 -21.60 5.20
CA ALA A 233 2.50 -21.80 6.64
C ALA A 233 3.56 -22.84 7.08
N ASN A 234 4.53 -23.10 6.21
CA ASN A 234 5.77 -23.81 6.53
C ASN A 234 6.95 -23.07 5.91
N ASP A 235 8.10 -23.07 6.62
CA ASP A 235 9.27 -22.28 6.21
C ASP A 235 9.89 -22.74 4.90
N ALA A 236 9.81 -24.03 4.57
CA ALA A 236 10.38 -24.57 3.34
C ALA A 236 9.73 -23.90 2.11
N LEU A 237 8.41 -23.98 2.02
CA LEU A 237 7.65 -23.37 0.92
C LEU A 237 7.68 -21.84 1.00
N ARG A 238 7.61 -21.25 2.21
CA ARG A 238 7.62 -19.81 2.37
C ARG A 238 8.95 -19.19 1.95
N ASN A 239 10.08 -19.88 2.15
CA ASN A 239 11.38 -19.42 1.68
C ASN A 239 11.48 -19.32 0.15
N GLU A 240 10.66 -20.08 -0.57
CA GLU A 240 10.60 -20.06 -2.03
C GLU A 240 9.67 -18.94 -2.52
N LEU A 241 8.47 -18.82 -1.93
CA LEU A 241 7.45 -17.87 -2.35
C LEU A 241 7.74 -16.45 -1.86
N VAL A 242 8.24 -16.30 -0.64
CA VAL A 242 8.46 -15.03 0.07
C VAL A 242 9.87 -15.01 0.66
N PRO A 243 10.91 -14.67 -0.10
CA PRO A 243 12.32 -14.87 0.27
C PRO A 243 12.75 -14.20 1.57
N ILE A 244 12.10 -13.13 2.02
CA ILE A 244 12.36 -12.46 3.31
C ILE A 244 12.14 -13.40 4.50
N ASN A 245 11.41 -14.50 4.32
CA ASN A 245 11.22 -15.54 5.35
C ASN A 245 12.53 -16.12 5.87
N ARG A 246 13.57 -16.16 5.04
CA ARG A 246 14.92 -16.60 5.46
C ARG A 246 15.52 -15.71 6.54
N THR A 247 15.11 -14.43 6.58
CA THR A 247 15.54 -13.47 7.61
C THR A 247 14.57 -13.48 8.80
N TYR A 248 13.28 -13.61 8.52
CA TYR A 248 12.21 -13.61 9.52
C TYR A 248 11.35 -14.87 9.34
N PRO A 249 11.78 -16.05 9.85
CA PRO A 249 11.02 -17.29 9.75
C PRO A 249 9.70 -17.20 10.51
N LEU A 250 8.83 -18.19 10.27
CA LEU A 250 7.44 -18.18 10.73
C LEU A 250 7.31 -18.07 12.25
N ASP A 251 8.23 -18.62 13.04
CA ASP A 251 8.23 -18.48 14.49
C ASP A 251 8.41 -17.04 14.96
N LEU A 252 9.37 -16.30 14.36
CA LEU A 252 9.58 -14.90 14.64
C LEU A 252 8.40 -14.03 14.17
N LEU A 253 7.83 -14.38 13.02
CA LEU A 253 6.65 -13.68 12.48
C LEU A 253 5.44 -13.93 13.38
N ALA A 254 5.19 -15.15 13.83
CA ALA A 254 4.09 -15.49 14.74
C ALA A 254 4.19 -14.70 16.04
N GLY A 255 5.36 -14.66 16.68
CA GLY A 255 5.57 -13.89 17.91
C GLY A 255 5.32 -12.40 17.72
N ALA A 256 5.74 -11.80 16.59
CA ALA A 256 5.45 -10.38 16.31
C ALA A 256 3.95 -10.12 16.04
N CYS A 257 3.26 -11.06 15.43
CA CYS A 257 1.82 -11.00 15.22
C CYS A 257 1.04 -11.15 16.54
N GLU A 258 1.49 -12.03 17.43
CA GLU A 258 0.94 -12.20 18.78
C GLU A 258 1.10 -10.90 19.59
N ASP A 259 2.31 -10.33 19.64
CA ASP A 259 2.60 -9.06 20.29
C ASP A 259 1.65 -7.95 19.77
N TYR A 260 1.40 -7.91 18.43
CA TYR A 260 0.50 -6.93 17.83
C TYR A 260 -0.96 -7.12 18.28
N VAL A 261 -1.46 -8.35 18.25
CA VAL A 261 -2.85 -8.67 18.63
C VAL A 261 -3.07 -8.37 20.11
N ASP A 262 -2.15 -8.83 20.96
CA ASP A 262 -2.28 -8.69 22.42
C ASP A 262 -2.16 -7.24 22.90
N SER A 263 -1.22 -6.48 22.33
CA SER A 263 -1.01 -5.08 22.72
C SER A 263 -2.08 -4.15 22.18
N THR A 264 -2.60 -4.42 20.97
CA THR A 264 -3.50 -3.47 20.30
C THR A 264 -4.97 -3.88 20.37
N GLY A 265 -5.28 -5.14 20.65
CA GLY A 265 -6.62 -5.72 20.53
C GLY A 265 -7.17 -5.65 19.09
N ARG A 266 -6.32 -5.41 18.10
CA ARG A 266 -6.73 -5.21 16.70
C ARG A 266 -6.76 -6.52 15.94
N ARG A 267 -7.59 -6.53 14.90
CA ARG A 267 -7.70 -7.69 14.01
C ARG A 267 -6.46 -7.80 13.14
N LEU A 268 -5.89 -9.00 13.12
CA LEU A 268 -4.88 -9.43 12.17
C LEU A 268 -5.56 -10.12 10.98
N SER A 269 -5.09 -9.89 9.77
CA SER A 269 -5.44 -10.70 8.61
C SER A 269 -4.22 -11.30 7.94
N PHE A 270 -4.36 -12.53 7.45
CA PHE A 270 -3.40 -13.18 6.57
C PHE A 270 -3.91 -13.15 5.13
N GLU A 271 -3.09 -12.65 4.23
CA GLU A 271 -3.36 -12.68 2.80
C GLU A 271 -2.69 -13.95 2.23
N TRP A 272 -3.46 -14.75 1.51
CA TRP A 272 -3.01 -16.02 0.93
C TRP A 272 -3.35 -16.07 -0.56
N ALA A 273 -2.34 -15.88 -1.41
CA ALA A 273 -2.49 -16.11 -2.85
C ALA A 273 -2.53 -17.62 -3.10
N LEU A 274 -3.64 -18.11 -3.65
CA LEU A 274 -3.80 -19.52 -3.99
C LEU A 274 -3.18 -19.80 -5.36
N ILE A 275 -2.10 -20.57 -5.34
CA ILE A 275 -1.26 -20.92 -6.47
C ILE A 275 -1.44 -22.42 -6.74
N ALA A 276 -1.96 -22.76 -7.93
CA ALA A 276 -2.25 -24.14 -8.30
C ALA A 276 -1.02 -25.05 -8.12
N ASP A 277 -1.25 -26.24 -7.56
CA ASP A 277 -0.25 -27.28 -7.32
C ASP A 277 0.93 -26.88 -6.42
N THR A 278 0.85 -25.69 -5.80
CA THR A 278 1.94 -25.12 -4.99
C THR A 278 1.55 -25.02 -3.51
N ASN A 279 0.51 -24.22 -3.20
CA ASN A 279 0.09 -23.92 -1.82
C ASN A 279 -1.44 -24.04 -1.65
N ASP A 280 -2.10 -24.82 -2.50
CA ASP A 280 -3.56 -24.97 -2.53
C ASP A 280 -4.05 -26.35 -2.13
N ARG A 281 -3.15 -27.19 -1.62
CA ARG A 281 -3.47 -28.55 -1.18
C ARG A 281 -4.17 -28.54 0.18
N ARG A 282 -4.89 -29.59 0.48
CA ARG A 282 -5.53 -29.76 1.79
C ARG A 282 -4.55 -29.60 2.95
N GLN A 283 -3.30 -30.11 2.81
CA GLN A 283 -2.26 -29.99 3.84
C GLN A 283 -1.90 -28.53 4.09
N ASP A 284 -1.81 -27.70 3.07
CA ASP A 284 -1.51 -26.27 3.20
C ASP A 284 -2.63 -25.52 3.97
N ALA A 285 -3.90 -25.93 3.78
CA ALA A 285 -5.02 -25.40 4.55
C ALA A 285 -4.95 -25.81 6.03
N ILE A 286 -4.48 -27.02 6.31
CA ILE A 286 -4.28 -27.51 7.69
C ILE A 286 -3.20 -26.68 8.37
N GLU A 287 -2.03 -26.56 7.76
CA GLU A 287 -0.89 -25.79 8.27
C GLU A 287 -1.27 -24.32 8.49
N LEU A 288 -2.01 -23.72 7.54
CA LEU A 288 -2.52 -22.36 7.68
C LEU A 288 -3.48 -22.23 8.86
N ALA A 289 -4.37 -23.20 9.07
CA ALA A 289 -5.30 -23.18 10.20
C ALA A 289 -4.56 -23.29 11.54
N ASP A 290 -3.55 -24.17 11.62
CA ASP A 290 -2.74 -24.34 12.82
C ASP A 290 -1.92 -23.08 13.14
N PHE A 291 -1.46 -22.34 12.11
CA PHE A 291 -0.74 -21.08 12.26
C PHE A 291 -1.67 -19.90 12.63
N ALA A 292 -2.83 -19.79 11.96
CA ALA A 292 -3.72 -18.64 12.10
C ALA A 292 -4.63 -18.74 13.34
N GLY A 293 -4.96 -19.94 13.78
CA GLY A 293 -5.92 -20.20 14.85
C GLY A 293 -5.55 -19.56 16.20
N PRO A 294 -4.33 -19.79 16.74
CA PRO A 294 -3.88 -19.16 17.98
C PRO A 294 -3.94 -17.64 17.93
N LEU A 295 -3.64 -17.05 16.78
CA LEU A 295 -3.63 -15.60 16.54
C LEU A 295 -5.03 -15.02 16.29
N ARG A 296 -6.09 -15.85 16.25
CA ARG A 296 -7.46 -15.45 15.89
C ARG A 296 -7.53 -14.62 14.61
N ALA A 297 -6.61 -14.89 13.68
CA ALA A 297 -6.47 -14.13 12.47
C ALA A 297 -7.60 -14.44 11.48
N HIS A 298 -7.96 -13.43 10.69
CA HIS A 298 -8.80 -13.63 9.52
C HIS A 298 -7.93 -14.02 8.32
N VAL A 299 -8.42 -14.88 7.45
CA VAL A 299 -7.71 -15.27 6.23
C VAL A 299 -8.43 -14.73 5.00
N ASN A 300 -7.69 -14.00 4.15
CA ASN A 300 -8.16 -13.58 2.84
C ASN A 300 -7.53 -14.49 1.77
N LEU A 301 -8.36 -15.30 1.13
CA LEU A 301 -7.96 -16.15 0.03
C LEU A 301 -8.05 -15.37 -1.27
N ILE A 302 -6.94 -15.28 -2.00
CA ILE A 302 -6.81 -14.52 -3.23
C ILE A 302 -6.47 -15.52 -4.34
N PRO A 303 -7.40 -15.87 -5.24
CA PRO A 303 -7.01 -16.62 -6.43
C PRO A 303 -5.89 -15.87 -7.14
N LEU A 304 -4.75 -16.54 -7.42
CA LEU A 304 -3.61 -15.88 -8.04
C LEU A 304 -4.00 -15.28 -9.38
N ASN A 305 -3.63 -14.02 -9.59
CA ASN A 305 -3.77 -13.37 -10.88
C ASN A 305 -2.53 -13.67 -11.74
N PRO A 306 -2.71 -13.91 -13.06
CA PRO A 306 -1.57 -14.10 -13.95
C PRO A 306 -0.63 -12.90 -13.91
N THR A 307 0.67 -13.17 -13.82
CA THR A 307 1.71 -12.13 -13.91
C THR A 307 2.74 -12.56 -14.95
N PRO A 308 3.24 -11.65 -15.80
CA PRO A 308 4.31 -11.97 -16.73
C PRO A 308 5.54 -12.47 -15.97
N GLY A 309 6.18 -13.51 -16.48
CA GLY A 309 7.39 -14.08 -15.86
C GLY A 309 7.14 -15.08 -14.71
N TYR A 310 5.90 -15.30 -14.31
CA TYR A 310 5.54 -16.36 -13.38
C TYR A 310 4.62 -17.37 -14.06
N PRO A 311 5.11 -18.60 -14.36
CA PRO A 311 4.40 -19.55 -15.21
C PRO A 311 3.21 -20.23 -14.53
N THR A 312 3.05 -20.05 -13.22
CA THR A 312 2.02 -20.74 -12.43
C THR A 312 0.69 -19.99 -12.53
N ILE A 313 -0.39 -20.74 -12.60
CA ILE A 313 -1.76 -20.25 -12.64
C ILE A 313 -2.40 -20.25 -11.26
N GLY A 314 -3.47 -19.46 -11.11
CA GLY A 314 -4.29 -19.49 -9.89
C GLY A 314 -5.09 -20.79 -9.77
N THR A 315 -5.37 -21.17 -8.54
CA THR A 315 -6.23 -22.32 -8.23
C THR A 315 -7.63 -22.13 -8.82
N GLU A 316 -8.19 -23.14 -9.41
CA GLU A 316 -9.56 -23.13 -9.93
C GLU A 316 -10.58 -22.89 -8.83
N ARG A 317 -11.73 -22.31 -9.19
CA ARG A 317 -12.78 -21.92 -8.25
C ARG A 317 -13.20 -23.05 -7.29
N ALA A 318 -13.31 -24.27 -7.78
CA ALA A 318 -13.67 -25.42 -6.97
C ALA A 318 -12.61 -25.71 -5.89
N GLY A 319 -11.32 -25.63 -6.23
CA GLY A 319 -10.20 -25.77 -5.28
C GLY A 319 -10.18 -24.65 -4.24
N VAL A 320 -10.40 -23.39 -4.65
CA VAL A 320 -10.50 -22.24 -3.75
C VAL A 320 -11.63 -22.43 -2.72
N VAL A 321 -12.79 -22.91 -3.16
CA VAL A 321 -13.93 -23.21 -2.26
C VAL A 321 -13.58 -24.37 -1.32
N ALA A 322 -12.99 -25.45 -1.82
CA ALA A 322 -12.58 -26.58 -0.98
C ALA A 322 -11.54 -26.17 0.09
N PHE A 323 -10.59 -25.31 -0.28
CA PHE A 323 -9.58 -24.77 0.64
C PHE A 323 -10.24 -23.92 1.75
N ARG A 324 -11.15 -23.01 1.38
CA ARG A 324 -11.93 -22.22 2.36
C ARG A 324 -12.73 -23.14 3.31
N ASP A 325 -13.39 -24.16 2.77
CA ASP A 325 -14.23 -25.06 3.55
C ASP A 325 -13.40 -25.94 4.51
N GLU A 326 -12.14 -26.28 4.16
CA GLU A 326 -11.21 -26.94 5.07
C GLU A 326 -10.82 -25.99 6.23
N LEU A 327 -10.53 -24.71 5.94
CA LEU A 327 -10.27 -23.69 6.97
C LEU A 327 -11.50 -23.51 7.90
N ALA A 328 -12.71 -23.43 7.34
CA ALA A 328 -13.93 -23.28 8.11
C ALA A 328 -14.18 -24.48 9.04
N ARG A 329 -13.93 -25.72 8.60
CA ARG A 329 -14.00 -26.93 9.44
C ARG A 329 -13.04 -26.89 10.64
N ARG A 330 -11.98 -26.10 10.53
CA ARG A 330 -10.97 -25.88 11.60
C ARG A 330 -11.23 -24.61 12.41
N GLY A 331 -12.38 -23.95 12.21
CA GLY A 331 -12.77 -22.76 12.95
C GLY A 331 -12.11 -21.47 12.47
N ILE A 332 -11.42 -21.48 11.32
CA ILE A 332 -10.79 -20.29 10.75
C ILE A 332 -11.80 -19.51 9.91
N ASN A 333 -11.96 -18.23 10.21
CA ASN A 333 -12.76 -17.31 9.40
C ASN A 333 -11.97 -16.92 8.14
N ALA A 334 -12.40 -17.44 6.99
CA ALA A 334 -11.76 -17.18 5.71
C ALA A 334 -12.75 -16.58 4.69
N THR A 335 -12.29 -15.58 3.94
CA THR A 335 -13.06 -14.98 2.83
C THR A 335 -12.31 -15.14 1.52
N ILE A 336 -13.04 -15.46 0.46
CA ILE A 336 -12.50 -15.47 -0.90
C ILE A 336 -12.65 -14.05 -1.44
N ARG A 337 -11.54 -13.41 -1.77
CA ARG A 337 -11.54 -12.09 -2.41
C ARG A 337 -12.00 -12.23 -3.86
N GLN A 338 -12.92 -11.37 -4.23
CA GLN A 338 -13.24 -11.20 -5.65
C GLN A 338 -12.12 -10.40 -6.31
N ASN A 339 -11.47 -10.98 -7.30
CA ASN A 339 -10.50 -10.27 -8.12
C ASN A 339 -11.24 -9.17 -8.90
N ARG A 340 -10.76 -7.94 -8.79
CA ARG A 340 -11.30 -6.77 -9.50
C ARG A 340 -10.22 -6.19 -10.39
N GLY A 341 -10.64 -5.63 -11.52
CA GLY A 341 -9.72 -4.99 -12.45
C GLY A 341 -8.70 -5.93 -13.11
N THR A 342 -8.99 -7.24 -13.19
CA THR A 342 -8.08 -8.19 -13.86
C THR A 342 -7.90 -7.88 -15.34
N GLY A 343 -8.94 -7.35 -16.00
CA GLY A 343 -8.89 -6.96 -17.41
C GLY A 343 -8.07 -5.70 -17.70
N ILE A 344 -7.68 -4.96 -16.64
CA ILE A 344 -6.86 -3.74 -16.72
C ILE A 344 -5.56 -3.88 -15.91
N ASP A 345 -5.15 -5.11 -15.58
CA ASP A 345 -3.97 -5.41 -14.74
C ASP A 345 -3.96 -4.63 -13.40
N ALA A 346 -5.12 -4.47 -12.78
CA ALA A 346 -5.27 -3.73 -11.51
C ALA A 346 -5.41 -4.63 -10.27
N ALA A 347 -5.46 -5.96 -10.45
CA ALA A 347 -5.61 -6.88 -9.35
C ALA A 347 -4.31 -7.06 -8.55
N CYS A 348 -4.44 -7.60 -7.33
CA CYS A 348 -3.30 -7.85 -6.45
C CYS A 348 -2.21 -8.68 -7.15
N GLY A 349 -0.96 -8.24 -7.05
CA GLY A 349 0.21 -8.87 -7.67
C GLY A 349 0.48 -8.45 -9.12
N GLN A 350 -0.45 -7.75 -9.81
CA GLN A 350 -0.30 -7.37 -11.23
C GLN A 350 0.37 -6.01 -11.45
N LEU A 351 0.46 -5.17 -10.43
CA LEU A 351 1.02 -3.81 -10.56
C LEU A 351 2.52 -3.86 -10.88
N ARG A 352 2.93 -3.21 -11.96
CA ARG A 352 4.32 -3.26 -12.47
C ARG A 352 4.85 -1.96 -13.06
N ALA A 353 4.07 -0.89 -12.99
CA ALA A 353 4.41 0.43 -13.54
C ALA A 353 4.82 0.41 -15.02
N THR A 354 4.21 -0.45 -15.83
CA THR A 354 4.43 -0.49 -17.27
C THR A 354 3.12 -0.33 -18.01
N HIS A 355 3.11 0.56 -19.00
CA HIS A 355 2.04 0.64 -19.97
C HIS A 355 2.34 -0.37 -21.09
N GLN A 356 1.45 -1.35 -21.31
CA GLN A 356 1.48 -2.12 -22.55
C GLN A 356 0.80 -1.25 -23.62
N THR A 357 1.59 -0.76 -24.57
CA THR A 357 1.10 -0.11 -25.81
C THR A 357 0.40 -1.12 -26.70
#